data_3279341b5752c8d49c22360bf736a899
#
_entry.id   3279341b5752c8d49c22360bf736a899
#
_cell.length_a   1.000
_cell.length_b   1.000
_cell.length_c   1.000
_cell.angle_alpha   90.00
_cell.angle_beta   90.00
_cell.angle_gamma   90.00
#
_symmetry.space_group_name_H-M   'P 1'
#
loop_
_entity.id
_entity.type
_entity.pdbx_description
1 polymer ?
#
loop_
_entity_poly.entity_id
_entity_poly.type
_entity_poly.pdbx_seq_one_letter_code
_entity_poly.pdbx_strand_id
1 'polypeptide(L)'
;MSLVLANGKIYSETGRIQTSTGQINESTGTIKIRAAFDNPNEILTNGNSGKIRLPIEYKDAIIVPQSATFEQQKDIMVFTVDQDNKVKSNIIKVEGTVGNLYVVESGLKVGDKLIVSGVGKLRAGMPIAPKDTPFEEAIKPIAALFKN
;
A
#
# COMPACT_ATOMS: atom_id res chain seq x y z
N MET A 1 5.95 -3.59 -16.05
CA MET A 1 5.05 -2.42 -15.94
C MET A 1 3.93 -2.52 -16.94
N SER A 2 2.78 -1.93 -16.69
CA SER A 2 1.63 -1.95 -17.60
C SER A 2 1.26 -0.53 -18.06
N LEU A 3 0.74 -0.42 -19.27
CA LEU A 3 0.27 0.83 -19.85
C LEU A 3 -1.27 0.85 -19.82
N VAL A 4 -1.83 1.93 -19.29
CA VAL A 4 -3.26 2.21 -19.34
C VAL A 4 -3.48 3.24 -20.43
N LEU A 5 -4.22 2.86 -21.44
CA LEU A 5 -4.56 3.70 -22.60
C LEU A 5 -5.50 4.85 -22.17
N ALA A 6 -5.62 5.87 -23.00
CA ALA A 6 -6.50 7.02 -22.74
C ALA A 6 -7.98 6.63 -22.53
N ASN A 7 -8.42 5.52 -23.11
CA ASN A 7 -9.77 4.96 -22.94
C ASN A 7 -9.95 4.15 -21.63
N GLY A 8 -8.93 4.10 -20.77
CA GLY A 8 -8.94 3.35 -19.51
C GLY A 8 -8.63 1.85 -19.61
N LYS A 9 -8.47 1.31 -20.82
CA LYS A 9 -8.11 -0.11 -20.99
C LYS A 9 -6.63 -0.32 -20.72
N ILE A 10 -6.30 -1.46 -20.11
CA ILE A 10 -4.91 -1.88 -19.92
C ILE A 10 -4.42 -2.48 -21.24
N TYR A 11 -3.25 -2.02 -21.69
CA TYR A 11 -2.60 -2.56 -22.86
C TYR A 11 -2.08 -3.98 -22.59
N SER A 12 -2.22 -4.88 -23.55
CA SER A 12 -1.89 -6.31 -23.38
C SER A 12 -0.42 -6.60 -23.17
N GLU A 13 0.45 -5.75 -23.76
CA GLU A 13 1.89 -5.98 -23.68
C GLU A 13 2.51 -5.33 -22.45
N THR A 14 3.49 -6.00 -21.87
CA THR A 14 4.24 -5.48 -20.73
C THR A 14 5.41 -4.62 -21.18
N GLY A 15 5.54 -3.45 -20.56
CA GLY A 15 6.64 -2.53 -20.88
C GLY A 15 7.89 -2.76 -20.03
N ARG A 16 9.03 -2.30 -20.57
CA ARG A 16 10.34 -2.29 -19.88
C ARG A 16 10.88 -0.87 -19.82
N ILE A 17 11.47 -0.50 -18.71
CA ILE A 17 12.20 0.77 -18.61
C ILE A 17 13.48 0.66 -19.46
N GLN A 18 13.63 1.56 -20.42
CA GLN A 18 14.84 1.62 -21.25
C GLN A 18 15.89 2.56 -20.66
N THR A 19 15.50 3.75 -20.27
CA THR A 19 16.40 4.74 -19.71
C THR A 19 15.66 5.68 -18.77
N SER A 20 16.32 6.01 -17.66
CA SER A 20 16.04 7.19 -16.89
C SER A 20 17.12 8.20 -17.24
N THR A 21 16.79 9.42 -17.64
CA THR A 21 17.79 10.45 -17.92
C THR A 21 18.54 10.91 -16.66
N GLY A 22 18.11 10.44 -15.49
CA GLY A 22 18.72 10.79 -14.20
C GLY A 22 18.60 12.27 -13.82
N GLN A 23 18.15 13.12 -14.73
CA GLN A 23 17.99 14.54 -14.46
C GLN A 23 16.60 14.83 -13.89
N ILE A 24 16.60 15.37 -12.69
CA ILE A 24 15.40 15.90 -12.07
C ILE A 24 15.18 17.29 -12.64
N ASN A 25 13.98 17.55 -13.13
CA ASN A 25 13.58 18.93 -13.44
C ASN A 25 13.32 19.64 -12.10
N GLU A 26 14.23 20.52 -11.68
CA GLU A 26 14.18 21.18 -10.38
C GLU A 26 12.94 22.07 -10.21
N SER A 27 12.39 22.62 -11.30
CA SER A 27 11.20 23.48 -11.25
C SER A 27 9.90 22.70 -11.03
N THR A 28 9.83 21.45 -11.49
CA THR A 28 8.62 20.61 -11.43
C THR A 28 8.76 19.38 -10.51
N GLY A 29 9.98 19.08 -10.04
CA GLY A 29 10.27 17.90 -9.24
C GLY A 29 10.07 16.58 -9.99
N THR A 30 10.06 16.59 -11.32
CA THR A 30 9.77 15.42 -12.14
C THR A 30 11.01 14.83 -12.81
N ILE A 31 10.99 13.52 -12.99
CA ILE A 31 12.01 12.77 -13.76
C ILE A 31 11.35 12.22 -15.02
N LYS A 32 12.03 12.37 -16.16
CA LYS A 32 11.60 11.75 -17.41
C LYS A 32 12.12 10.32 -17.50
N ILE A 33 11.20 9.37 -17.63
CA ILE A 33 11.52 7.95 -17.81
C ILE A 33 11.02 7.54 -19.20
N ARG A 34 11.83 6.77 -19.92
CA ARG A 34 11.45 6.14 -21.18
C ARG A 34 11.13 4.67 -20.93
N ALA A 35 9.99 4.23 -21.42
CA ALA A 35 9.58 2.85 -21.41
C ALA A 35 9.30 2.36 -22.84
N ALA A 36 9.73 1.15 -23.13
CA ALA A 36 9.41 0.48 -24.39
C ALA A 36 8.29 -0.54 -24.17
N PHE A 37 7.37 -0.56 -25.12
CA PHE A 37 6.29 -1.54 -25.21
C PHE A 37 6.30 -2.12 -26.61
N ASP A 38 6.14 -3.42 -26.72
CA ASP A 38 5.94 -4.05 -28.02
C ASP A 38 4.58 -3.64 -28.57
N ASN A 39 4.47 -3.44 -29.88
CA ASN A 39 3.25 -2.95 -30.53
C ASN A 39 2.87 -3.80 -31.74
N PRO A 40 2.63 -5.11 -31.55
CA PRO A 40 2.38 -6.03 -32.68
C PRO A 40 1.09 -5.72 -33.42
N ASN A 41 0.12 -5.12 -32.80
CA ASN A 41 -1.18 -4.80 -33.38
C ASN A 41 -1.32 -3.32 -33.78
N GLU A 42 -0.24 -2.56 -33.77
CA GLU A 42 -0.18 -1.15 -34.19
C GLU A 42 -1.21 -0.23 -33.46
N ILE A 43 -1.65 -0.65 -32.26
CA ILE A 43 -2.64 0.08 -31.44
C ILE A 43 -2.04 1.38 -30.88
N LEU A 44 -0.74 1.37 -30.58
CA LEU A 44 -0.03 2.53 -30.09
C LEU A 44 0.46 3.37 -31.27
N THR A 45 -0.04 4.59 -31.37
CA THR A 45 0.36 5.54 -32.41
C THR A 45 1.05 6.74 -31.79
N ASN A 46 1.84 7.45 -32.60
CA ASN A 46 2.52 8.65 -32.17
C ASN A 46 1.50 9.73 -31.77
N GLY A 47 1.74 10.39 -30.64
CA GLY A 47 0.83 11.40 -30.07
C GLY A 47 -0.21 10.86 -29.11
N ASN A 48 -0.32 9.54 -28.93
CA ASN A 48 -1.21 8.98 -27.91
C ASN A 48 -0.69 9.29 -26.51
N SER A 49 -1.63 9.52 -25.60
CA SER A 49 -1.35 9.67 -24.17
C SER A 49 -1.87 8.46 -23.37
N GLY A 50 -1.28 8.21 -22.23
CA GLY A 50 -1.67 7.11 -21.35
C GLY A 50 -1.02 7.25 -19.96
N LYS A 51 -1.31 6.29 -19.09
CA LYS A 51 -0.70 6.21 -17.75
C LYS A 51 0.10 4.92 -17.63
N ILE A 52 1.32 5.02 -17.16
CA ILE A 52 2.15 3.85 -16.85
C ILE A 52 1.92 3.48 -15.39
N ARG A 53 1.61 2.22 -15.14
CA ARG A 53 1.58 1.61 -13.81
C ARG A 53 2.89 0.89 -13.57
N LEU A 54 3.62 1.32 -12.56
CA LEU A 54 4.82 0.65 -12.08
C LEU A 54 4.42 -0.22 -10.89
N PRO A 55 4.60 -1.54 -10.94
CA PRO A 55 4.44 -2.37 -9.76
C PRO A 55 5.57 -2.03 -8.79
N ILE A 56 5.22 -1.72 -7.55
CA ILE A 56 6.16 -1.61 -6.44
C ILE A 56 5.99 -2.88 -5.63
N GLU A 57 7.06 -3.64 -5.49
CA GLU A 57 7.09 -4.87 -4.72
C GLU A 57 7.73 -4.56 -3.36
N TYR A 58 6.95 -4.72 -2.31
CA TYR A 58 7.43 -4.64 -0.94
C TYR A 58 7.70 -6.06 -0.45
N LYS A 59 8.97 -6.40 -0.28
CA LYS A 59 9.38 -7.71 0.24
C LYS A 59 9.22 -7.73 1.76
N ASP A 60 8.61 -8.81 2.26
CA ASP A 60 8.44 -9.08 3.71
C ASP A 60 7.75 -7.94 4.49
N ALA A 61 6.91 -7.16 3.81
CA ALA A 61 6.24 -6.02 4.41
C ALA A 61 5.05 -6.44 5.29
N ILE A 62 4.95 -5.82 6.45
CA ILE A 62 3.76 -5.92 7.29
C ILE A 62 2.71 -4.94 6.77
N ILE A 63 1.50 -5.45 6.52
CA ILE A 63 0.39 -4.66 5.99
C ILE A 63 -0.65 -4.44 7.10
N VAL A 64 -1.07 -3.20 7.28
CA VAL A 64 -2.03 -2.81 8.31
C VAL A 64 -3.19 -2.05 7.68
N PRO A 65 -4.46 -2.43 7.94
CA PRO A 65 -5.61 -1.63 7.53
C PRO A 65 -5.59 -0.24 8.17
N GLN A 66 -5.86 0.80 7.40
CA GLN A 66 -5.94 2.18 7.95
C GLN A 66 -6.98 2.30 9.06
N SER A 67 -8.06 1.50 8.99
CA SER A 67 -9.08 1.45 10.04
C SER A 67 -8.59 0.92 11.40
N ALA A 68 -7.45 0.21 11.41
CA ALA A 68 -6.80 -0.31 12.61
C ALA A 68 -5.77 0.68 13.19
N THR A 69 -5.59 1.82 12.55
CA THR A 69 -4.65 2.85 12.98
C THR A 69 -5.38 4.05 13.59
N PHE A 70 -4.68 4.79 14.40
CA PHE A 70 -5.11 6.09 14.90
C PHE A 70 -3.91 7.05 14.91
N GLU A 71 -4.20 8.32 14.78
CA GLU A 71 -3.18 9.36 14.82
C GLU A 71 -3.14 10.00 16.20
N GLN A 72 -1.96 10.13 16.74
CA GLN A 72 -1.71 10.88 17.96
C GLN A 72 -0.56 11.86 17.72
N GLN A 73 -0.87 13.15 17.76
CA GLN A 73 0.03 14.24 17.37
C GLN A 73 0.42 14.12 15.88
N LYS A 74 1.61 13.62 15.59
CA LYS A 74 2.12 13.40 14.22
C LYS A 74 2.42 11.94 13.91
N ASP A 75 2.20 11.07 14.90
CA ASP A 75 2.56 9.66 14.80
C ASP A 75 1.33 8.82 14.45
N ILE A 76 1.53 7.88 13.55
CA ILE A 76 0.55 6.85 13.25
C ILE A 76 0.79 5.70 14.23
N MET A 77 -0.26 5.33 14.94
CA MET A 77 -0.20 4.33 15.98
C MET A 77 -1.18 3.20 15.72
N VAL A 78 -0.87 2.05 16.28
CA VAL A 78 -1.73 0.87 16.29
C VAL A 78 -1.84 0.32 17.69
N PHE A 79 -2.91 -0.41 17.96
CA PHE A 79 -3.02 -1.21 19.17
C PHE A 79 -2.69 -2.67 18.87
N THR A 80 -1.87 -3.27 19.71
CA THR A 80 -1.57 -4.70 19.71
C THR A 80 -1.99 -5.30 21.05
N VAL A 81 -2.12 -6.61 21.08
CA VAL A 81 -2.44 -7.37 22.29
C VAL A 81 -1.17 -8.04 22.77
N ASP A 82 -0.83 -7.85 24.04
CA ASP A 82 0.30 -8.54 24.68
C ASP A 82 -0.09 -9.95 25.16
N GLN A 83 0.88 -10.65 25.77
CA GLN A 83 0.68 -12.01 26.28
C GLN A 83 -0.32 -12.10 27.44
N ASP A 84 -0.54 -10.99 28.15
CA ASP A 84 -1.47 -10.86 29.27
C ASP A 84 -2.85 -10.38 28.84
N ASN A 85 -3.16 -10.38 27.53
CA ASN A 85 -4.39 -9.83 26.94
C ASN A 85 -4.63 -8.35 27.28
N LYS A 86 -3.57 -7.56 27.38
CA LYS A 86 -3.65 -6.13 27.56
C LYS A 86 -3.34 -5.39 26.28
N VAL A 87 -3.98 -4.27 26.09
CA VAL A 87 -3.77 -3.37 24.97
C VAL A 87 -2.43 -2.66 25.09
N LYS A 88 -1.59 -2.76 24.07
CA LYS A 88 -0.34 -2.03 23.94
C LYS A 88 -0.42 -1.10 22.72
N SER A 89 -0.02 0.14 22.88
CA SER A 89 0.11 1.08 21.75
C SER A 89 1.51 1.04 21.18
N ASN A 90 1.62 0.93 19.85
CA ASN A 90 2.88 0.97 19.15
C ASN A 90 2.84 2.06 18.07
N ILE A 91 3.91 2.83 17.97
CA ILE A 91 4.12 3.77 16.87
C ILE A 91 4.58 2.95 15.68
N ILE A 92 3.97 3.19 14.53
CA ILE A 92 4.39 2.56 13.27
C ILE A 92 4.93 3.61 12.32
N LYS A 93 5.95 3.23 11.57
CA LYS A 93 6.46 4.01 10.46
C LYS A 93 5.91 3.42 9.15
N VAL A 94 5.22 4.23 8.38
CA VAL A 94 4.60 3.84 7.13
C VAL A 94 5.55 4.14 5.99
N GLU A 95 5.90 3.13 5.19
CA GLU A 95 6.71 3.27 3.98
C GLU A 95 5.86 3.62 2.76
N GLY A 96 4.63 3.13 2.72
CA GLY A 96 3.74 3.37 1.59
C GLY A 96 2.29 3.05 1.90
N THR A 97 1.43 3.40 0.94
CA THR A 97 -0.02 3.16 1.03
C THR A 97 -0.49 2.46 -0.23
N VAL A 98 -1.25 1.38 -0.06
CA VAL A 98 -1.89 0.64 -1.16
C VAL A 98 -3.38 0.55 -0.88
N GLY A 99 -4.18 1.33 -1.60
CA GLY A 99 -5.61 1.48 -1.29
C GLY A 99 -5.81 1.98 0.14
N ASN A 100 -6.52 1.20 0.97
CA ASN A 100 -6.76 1.51 2.38
C ASN A 100 -5.82 0.74 3.33
N LEU A 101 -4.68 0.28 2.83
CA LEU A 101 -3.67 -0.44 3.59
C LEU A 101 -2.40 0.39 3.71
N TYR A 102 -1.82 0.41 4.89
CA TYR A 102 -0.47 0.90 5.12
C TYR A 102 0.53 -0.22 4.99
N VAL A 103 1.62 0.04 4.29
CA VAL A 103 2.83 -0.79 4.29
C VAL A 103 3.73 -0.27 5.39
N VAL A 104 3.99 -1.11 6.40
CA VAL A 104 4.71 -0.73 7.61
C VAL A 104 6.19 -1.08 7.48
N GLU A 105 7.05 -0.07 7.60
CA GLU A 105 8.50 -0.23 7.61
C GLU A 105 9.01 -0.73 8.98
N SER A 106 8.43 -0.18 10.07
CA SER A 106 8.86 -0.51 11.43
C SER A 106 7.77 -0.22 12.47
N GLY A 107 7.94 -0.77 13.66
CA GLY A 107 7.01 -0.60 14.78
C GLY A 107 6.14 -1.83 15.07
N LEU A 108 6.12 -2.82 14.19
CA LEU A 108 5.46 -4.11 14.35
C LEU A 108 6.42 -5.25 14.02
N LYS A 109 6.13 -6.43 14.55
CA LYS A 109 6.83 -7.68 14.24
C LYS A 109 5.84 -8.71 13.70
N VAL A 110 6.35 -9.62 12.89
CA VAL A 110 5.58 -10.76 12.43
C VAL A 110 5.13 -11.60 13.64
N GLY A 111 3.83 -11.85 13.74
CA GLY A 111 3.22 -12.54 14.88
C GLY A 111 2.56 -11.63 15.91
N ASP A 112 2.75 -10.31 15.83
CA ASP A 112 2.03 -9.38 16.69
C ASP A 112 0.52 -9.44 16.40
N LYS A 113 -0.28 -9.52 17.45
CA LYS A 113 -1.75 -9.51 17.36
C LYS A 113 -2.25 -8.07 17.28
N LEU A 114 -2.64 -7.66 16.08
CA LEU A 114 -3.16 -6.32 15.82
C LEU A 114 -4.65 -6.22 16.12
N ILE A 115 -5.08 -5.14 16.77
CA ILE A 115 -6.49 -4.85 16.99
C ILE A 115 -7.04 -4.10 15.79
N VAL A 116 -7.98 -4.72 15.05
CA VAL A 116 -8.53 -4.19 13.80
C VAL A 116 -9.89 -3.51 13.95
N SER A 117 -10.54 -3.69 15.10
CA SER A 117 -11.85 -3.07 15.36
C SER A 117 -11.96 -2.56 16.80
N GLY A 118 -12.78 -1.52 17.00
CA GLY A 118 -12.99 -0.93 18.31
C GLY A 118 -11.86 0.02 18.80
N VAL A 119 -10.93 0.38 17.92
CA VAL A 119 -9.74 1.20 18.22
C VAL A 119 -10.08 2.48 18.98
N GLY A 120 -11.16 3.18 18.61
CA GLY A 120 -11.56 4.44 19.27
C GLY A 120 -12.04 4.32 20.74
N LYS A 121 -12.26 3.11 21.22
CA LYS A 121 -12.72 2.85 22.61
C LYS A 121 -11.62 2.31 23.51
N LEU A 122 -10.43 2.05 22.97
CA LEU A 122 -9.33 1.40 23.66
C LEU A 122 -8.33 2.41 24.20
N ARG A 123 -7.65 2.01 25.26
CA ARG A 123 -6.51 2.73 25.86
C ARG A 123 -5.41 1.74 26.19
N ALA A 124 -4.17 2.19 26.09
CA ALA A 124 -3.01 1.38 26.48
C ALA A 124 -3.14 0.89 27.95
N GLY A 125 -2.81 -0.39 28.18
CA GLY A 125 -2.93 -1.04 29.49
C GLY A 125 -4.32 -1.63 29.80
N MET A 126 -5.32 -1.40 28.93
CA MET A 126 -6.67 -1.92 29.15
C MET A 126 -6.71 -3.44 28.94
N PRO A 127 -7.26 -4.22 29.89
CA PRO A 127 -7.47 -5.65 29.66
C PRO A 127 -8.62 -5.85 28.68
N ILE A 128 -8.45 -6.77 27.72
CA ILE A 128 -9.44 -7.10 26.70
C ILE A 128 -9.61 -8.62 26.58
N ALA A 129 -10.76 -9.03 26.06
CA ALA A 129 -10.99 -10.39 25.60
C ALA A 129 -10.91 -10.39 24.06
N PRO A 130 -9.75 -10.65 23.45
CA PRO A 130 -9.59 -10.58 22.01
C PRO A 130 -10.38 -11.70 21.35
N LYS A 131 -11.06 -11.37 20.26
CA LYS A 131 -11.63 -12.35 19.33
C LYS A 131 -10.73 -12.37 18.10
N ASP A 132 -10.10 -13.50 17.87
CA ASP A 132 -9.25 -13.67 16.70
C ASP A 132 -10.09 -13.57 15.41
N THR A 133 -9.68 -12.70 14.51
CA THR A 133 -10.29 -12.52 13.19
C THR A 133 -9.22 -12.77 12.15
N PRO A 134 -9.45 -13.67 11.16
CA PRO A 134 -8.50 -13.90 10.08
C PRO A 134 -8.21 -12.59 9.33
N PHE A 135 -6.98 -12.41 8.91
CA PHE A 135 -6.54 -11.21 8.17
C PHE A 135 -7.42 -10.93 6.95
N GLU A 136 -7.77 -11.96 6.19
CA GLU A 136 -8.64 -11.84 5.01
C GLU A 136 -10.02 -11.29 5.34
N GLU A 137 -10.54 -11.58 6.52
CA GLU A 137 -11.83 -11.05 6.97
C GLU A 137 -11.71 -9.60 7.43
N ALA A 138 -10.61 -9.26 8.08
CA ALA A 138 -10.31 -7.89 8.51
C ALA A 138 -10.15 -6.92 7.33
N ILE A 139 -9.70 -7.42 6.17
CA ILE A 139 -9.50 -6.62 4.94
C ILE A 139 -10.62 -6.82 3.90
N LYS A 140 -11.68 -7.57 4.20
CA LYS A 140 -12.78 -7.87 3.25
C LYS A 140 -13.28 -6.65 2.45
N PRO A 141 -13.49 -5.48 3.05
CA PRO A 141 -13.90 -4.29 2.27
C PRO A 141 -12.86 -3.86 1.24
N ILE A 142 -11.63 -4.31 1.37
CA ILE A 142 -10.47 -3.88 0.58
C ILE A 142 -10.10 -4.94 -0.46
N ALA A 143 -10.41 -6.21 -0.21
CA ALA A 143 -10.11 -7.33 -1.11
C ALA A 143 -10.76 -7.18 -2.51
N ALA A 144 -11.84 -6.39 -2.62
CA ALA A 144 -12.45 -6.06 -3.90
C ALA A 144 -11.54 -5.20 -4.82
N LEU A 145 -10.54 -4.51 -4.26
CA LEU A 145 -9.61 -3.68 -5.02
C LEU A 145 -8.46 -4.49 -5.67
N PHE A 146 -8.26 -5.73 -5.24
CA PHE A 146 -7.19 -6.62 -5.72
C PHE A 146 -7.70 -7.70 -6.68
N LYS A 147 -9.02 -7.78 -6.94
CA LYS A 147 -9.58 -8.65 -7.98
C LYS A 147 -9.53 -7.91 -9.31
N ASN A 148 -8.46 -8.16 -10.06
CA ASN A 148 -8.39 -8.08 -11.52
C ASN A 148 -7.41 -9.12 -12.02
#